data_2a8c91aa2c054efa6affbd508617652e
#
_entry.id   2a8c91aa2c054efa6affbd508617652e
#
_cell.length_a   1.000
_cell.length_b   1.000
_cell.length_c   1.000
_cell.angle_alpha   90.00
_cell.angle_beta   90.00
_cell.angle_gamma   90.00
#
_symmetry.space_group_name_H-M   'P 1'
#
loop_
_entity.id
_entity.type
_entity.pdbx_description
1 polymer ?
#
loop_
_entity_poly.entity_id
_entity_poly.type
_entity_poly.pdbx_seq_one_letter_code
_entity_poly.pdbx_strand_id
1 'polypeptide(L)'
;NISFKNIDSVSDTIKNKISSSKIVLKTENGTKIEVSGESLTKISSINKESLEKQTDYPFTWRFLPFSFIGFRANIDKAELTYETEKLDHFSEEKSADLTKQPENAIFKVDGDKVSIESSKIGATVEASAVENSLKNSAISVLEGQELVVDSKKVEPEIQTDDYTKL
;
A
#
# COMPACT_ATOMS: atom_id res chain seq x y z
N ASN A 1 -23.42 9.17 2.57
CA ASN A 1 -24.50 9.77 1.76
C ASN A 1 -23.96 11.08 1.17
N ILE A 2 -23.47 11.03 -0.09
CA ILE A 2 -22.77 12.14 -0.75
C ILE A 2 -23.73 12.91 -1.67
N SER A 3 -24.99 12.64 -1.57
CA SER A 3 -26.03 13.30 -2.36
C SER A 3 -26.02 14.82 -2.08
N PHE A 4 -25.75 15.64 -3.07
CA PHE A 4 -25.73 17.12 -3.03
C PHE A 4 -24.56 17.82 -2.31
N LYS A 5 -23.46 17.14 -2.01
CA LYS A 5 -22.27 17.82 -1.53
C LYS A 5 -21.47 18.39 -2.70
N ASN A 6 -20.92 19.60 -2.52
CA ASN A 6 -19.93 20.16 -3.42
C ASN A 6 -18.73 19.21 -3.53
N ILE A 7 -18.11 19.07 -4.70
CA ILE A 7 -16.95 18.22 -4.98
C ILE A 7 -15.82 18.46 -3.98
N ASP A 8 -15.59 19.69 -3.57
CA ASP A 8 -14.61 20.03 -2.57
C ASP A 8 -14.93 19.35 -1.22
N SER A 9 -16.19 19.36 -0.79
CA SER A 9 -16.64 18.72 0.43
C SER A 9 -16.52 17.17 0.36
N VAL A 10 -16.67 16.59 -0.82
CA VAL A 10 -16.46 15.15 -1.06
C VAL A 10 -14.98 14.83 -0.98
N SER A 11 -14.15 15.62 -1.65
CA SER A 11 -12.69 15.51 -1.62
C SER A 11 -12.16 15.56 -0.18
N ASP A 12 -12.61 16.55 0.62
CA ASP A 12 -12.22 16.67 2.02
C ASP A 12 -12.67 15.48 2.86
N THR A 13 -13.86 14.95 2.60
CA THR A 13 -14.37 13.76 3.30
C THR A 13 -13.50 12.53 3.02
N ILE A 14 -13.11 12.31 1.75
CA ILE A 14 -12.24 11.22 1.35
C ILE A 14 -10.85 11.41 1.98
N LYS A 15 -10.31 12.63 1.89
CA LYS A 15 -9.00 12.97 2.47
C LYS A 15 -8.94 12.68 3.97
N ASN A 16 -9.97 13.09 4.71
CA ASN A 16 -10.08 12.82 6.13
C ASN A 16 -10.19 11.33 6.43
N LYS A 17 -10.90 10.58 5.60
CA LYS A 17 -11.04 9.13 5.75
C LYS A 17 -9.72 8.40 5.50
N ILE A 18 -8.98 8.77 4.45
CA ILE A 18 -7.64 8.25 4.20
C ILE A 18 -6.71 8.63 5.35
N SER A 19 -6.69 9.88 5.77
CA SER A 19 -5.82 10.38 6.84
C SER A 19 -6.01 9.61 8.16
N SER A 20 -7.23 9.19 8.47
CA SER A 20 -7.55 8.42 9.68
C SER A 20 -7.30 6.92 9.54
N SER A 21 -6.98 6.43 8.35
CA SER A 21 -6.74 5.01 8.09
C SER A 21 -5.27 4.62 8.29
N LYS A 22 -5.04 3.32 8.38
CA LYS A 22 -3.71 2.71 8.35
C LYS A 22 -3.66 1.75 7.16
N ILE A 23 -2.58 1.78 6.43
CA ILE A 23 -2.33 0.90 5.30
C ILE A 23 -1.17 0.00 5.64
N VAL A 24 -1.28 -1.25 5.29
CA VAL A 24 -0.22 -2.23 5.48
C VAL A 24 0.42 -2.52 4.13
N LEU A 25 1.68 -2.15 3.97
CA LEU A 25 2.50 -2.60 2.85
C LEU A 25 3.09 -3.96 3.22
N LYS A 26 2.92 -4.93 2.33
CA LYS A 26 3.34 -6.31 2.56
C LYS A 26 4.11 -6.83 1.36
N THR A 27 5.24 -7.45 1.60
CA THR A 27 5.99 -8.19 0.57
C THR A 27 5.46 -9.62 0.44
N GLU A 28 5.75 -10.26 -0.69
CA GLU A 28 5.43 -11.69 -0.88
C GLU A 28 6.05 -12.58 0.19
N ASN A 29 7.22 -12.22 0.73
CA ASN A 29 7.91 -12.95 1.80
C ASN A 29 7.30 -12.72 3.20
N GLY A 30 6.22 -11.95 3.29
CA GLY A 30 5.47 -11.73 4.53
C GLY A 30 6.00 -10.59 5.41
N THR A 31 7.03 -9.83 4.97
CA THR A 31 7.44 -8.60 5.68
C THR A 31 6.32 -7.58 5.56
N LYS A 32 5.95 -6.95 6.68
CA LYS A 32 4.86 -5.97 6.73
C LYS A 32 5.34 -4.71 7.43
N ILE A 33 4.94 -3.57 6.89
CA ILE A 33 5.06 -2.27 7.55
C ILE A 33 3.72 -1.54 7.55
N GLU A 34 3.42 -0.83 8.63
CA GLU A 34 2.24 0.03 8.71
C GLU A 34 2.61 1.45 8.25
N VAL A 35 1.79 2.00 7.37
CA VAL A 35 1.89 3.38 6.90
C VAL A 35 0.65 4.13 7.35
N SER A 36 0.83 5.30 7.96
CA SER A 36 -0.30 6.16 8.32
C SER A 36 -0.91 6.79 7.08
N GLY A 37 -2.24 6.83 7.03
CA GLY A 37 -2.94 7.51 5.96
C GLY A 37 -2.64 9.02 5.90
N GLU A 38 -2.25 9.62 7.03
CA GLU A 38 -1.78 11.01 7.07
C GLU A 38 -0.54 11.22 6.19
N SER A 39 0.42 10.30 6.23
CA SER A 39 1.61 10.36 5.38
C SER A 39 1.26 10.31 3.90
N LEU A 40 0.27 9.50 3.53
CA LEU A 40 -0.21 9.42 2.15
C LEU A 40 -0.93 10.69 1.70
N THR A 41 -1.73 11.30 2.57
CA THR A 41 -2.42 12.56 2.21
C THR A 41 -1.47 13.74 2.03
N LYS A 42 -0.25 13.67 2.55
CA LYS A 42 0.79 14.69 2.36
C LYS A 42 1.48 14.59 0.99
N ILE A 43 1.48 13.41 0.38
CA ILE A 43 2.11 13.13 -0.91
C ILE A 43 1.12 12.98 -2.05
N SER A 44 -0.19 12.95 -1.75
CA SER A 44 -1.24 12.73 -2.74
C SER A 44 -2.34 13.77 -2.66
N SER A 45 -2.99 13.96 -3.78
CA SER A 45 -4.22 14.74 -3.92
C SER A 45 -5.29 13.92 -4.64
N ILE A 46 -6.56 14.25 -4.40
CA ILE A 46 -7.66 13.58 -5.07
C ILE A 46 -7.83 14.20 -6.46
N ASN A 47 -7.87 13.35 -7.48
CA ASN A 47 -8.17 13.78 -8.84
C ASN A 47 -9.64 14.22 -8.92
N LYS A 48 -9.87 15.55 -8.87
CA LYS A 48 -11.22 16.13 -8.92
C LYS A 48 -11.94 15.82 -10.22
N GLU A 49 -11.24 15.76 -11.34
CA GLU A 49 -11.83 15.42 -12.64
C GLU A 49 -12.35 13.98 -12.66
N SER A 50 -11.64 13.03 -12.03
CA SER A 50 -12.12 11.66 -11.89
C SER A 50 -13.37 11.58 -11.01
N LEU A 51 -13.46 12.41 -9.97
CA LEU A 51 -14.65 12.52 -9.12
C LEU A 51 -15.83 13.13 -9.89
N GLU A 52 -15.59 14.17 -10.69
CA GLU A 52 -16.63 14.80 -11.51
C GLU A 52 -17.26 13.81 -12.48
N LYS A 53 -16.44 13.05 -13.19
CA LYS A 53 -16.92 12.01 -14.12
C LYS A 53 -17.78 10.94 -13.44
N GLN A 54 -17.54 10.67 -12.16
CA GLN A 54 -18.31 9.69 -11.40
C GLN A 54 -19.58 10.28 -10.77
N THR A 55 -19.63 11.58 -10.60
CA THR A 55 -20.77 12.31 -10.03
C THR A 55 -21.67 12.95 -11.09
N ASP A 56 -21.28 12.88 -12.37
CA ASP A 56 -22.03 13.51 -13.46
C ASP A 56 -23.30 12.69 -13.77
N TYR A 57 -24.41 13.23 -13.32
CA TYR A 57 -25.72 12.67 -13.59
C TYR A 57 -26.14 12.99 -15.04
N PRO A 58 -26.65 12.03 -15.81
CA PRO A 58 -27.32 12.33 -17.06
C PRO A 58 -28.38 13.42 -16.81
N PHE A 59 -28.39 14.46 -17.64
CA PHE A 59 -29.31 15.60 -17.51
C PHE A 59 -30.78 15.17 -17.32
N THR A 60 -31.17 14.05 -17.96
CA THR A 60 -32.49 13.45 -17.87
C THR A 60 -32.87 12.98 -16.45
N TRP A 61 -31.90 12.64 -15.61
CA TRP A 61 -32.16 12.15 -14.25
C TRP A 61 -32.43 13.28 -13.26
N ARG A 62 -32.11 14.53 -13.62
CA ARG A 62 -32.42 15.72 -12.79
C ARG A 62 -33.91 15.97 -12.66
N PHE A 63 -34.72 15.44 -13.58
CA PHE A 63 -36.17 15.61 -13.61
C PHE A 63 -36.95 14.41 -13.06
N LEU A 64 -36.31 13.34 -12.66
CA LEU A 64 -36.99 12.18 -12.10
C LEU A 64 -37.08 12.28 -10.58
N PRO A 65 -38.30 12.24 -10.00
CA PRO A 65 -38.49 12.33 -8.55
C PRO A 65 -37.90 11.14 -7.78
N PHE A 66 -37.47 10.08 -8.47
CA PHE A 66 -36.88 8.87 -7.91
C PHE A 66 -35.35 8.88 -7.91
N SER A 67 -34.69 9.95 -8.35
CA SER A 67 -33.24 10.08 -8.39
C SER A 67 -32.58 10.03 -6.99
N PHE A 68 -33.38 10.12 -5.94
CA PHE A 68 -32.92 10.05 -4.53
C PHE A 68 -32.60 8.63 -4.07
N ILE A 69 -33.08 7.59 -4.76
CA ILE A 69 -33.17 6.23 -4.18
C ILE A 69 -31.98 5.35 -4.56
N GLY A 70 -31.14 5.71 -5.52
CA GLY A 70 -30.23 4.70 -6.08
C GLY A 70 -28.81 5.12 -6.40
N PHE A 71 -28.46 6.41 -6.36
CA PHE A 71 -27.12 6.81 -6.78
C PHE A 71 -26.16 6.91 -5.59
N ARG A 72 -25.40 5.85 -5.38
CA ARG A 72 -24.16 5.92 -4.61
C ARG A 72 -23.05 6.24 -5.61
N ALA A 73 -22.48 7.45 -5.52
CA ALA A 73 -21.23 7.72 -6.22
C ALA A 73 -20.23 6.64 -5.79
N ASN A 74 -19.68 5.93 -6.76
CA ASN A 74 -18.73 4.85 -6.47
C ASN A 74 -17.37 5.50 -6.20
N ILE A 75 -17.20 6.02 -4.99
CA ILE A 75 -15.98 6.70 -4.52
C ILE A 75 -14.77 5.76 -4.62
N ASP A 76 -15.02 4.44 -4.62
CA ASP A 76 -13.99 3.40 -4.73
C ASP A 76 -13.21 3.47 -6.04
N LYS A 77 -13.70 4.20 -7.04
CA LYS A 77 -13.03 4.43 -8.33
C LYS A 77 -12.37 5.79 -8.46
N ALA A 78 -12.43 6.64 -7.44
CA ALA A 78 -11.71 7.91 -7.49
C ALA A 78 -10.20 7.63 -7.52
N GLU A 79 -9.48 8.40 -8.33
CA GLU A 79 -8.04 8.25 -8.50
C GLU A 79 -7.30 9.25 -7.62
N LEU A 80 -6.18 8.81 -7.06
CA LEU A 80 -5.23 9.68 -6.39
C LEU A 80 -4.16 10.14 -7.39
N THR A 81 -3.83 11.41 -7.31
CA THR A 81 -2.68 11.99 -8.01
C THR A 81 -1.58 12.20 -6.98
N TYR A 82 -0.38 11.74 -7.28
CA TYR A 82 0.77 11.86 -6.41
C TYR A 82 1.73 12.95 -6.89
N GLU A 83 2.32 13.69 -5.95
CA GLU A 83 3.41 14.61 -6.24
C GLU A 83 4.69 13.81 -6.43
N THR A 84 5.30 13.86 -7.62
CA THR A 84 6.40 12.97 -8.03
C THR A 84 7.55 12.98 -7.03
N GLU A 85 8.12 14.14 -6.71
CA GLU A 85 9.27 14.25 -5.80
C GLU A 85 8.98 13.69 -4.40
N LYS A 86 7.79 13.94 -3.88
CA LYS A 86 7.38 13.44 -2.56
C LYS A 86 7.11 11.94 -2.58
N LEU A 87 6.54 11.44 -3.68
CA LEU A 87 6.29 10.01 -3.85
C LEU A 87 7.61 9.25 -3.98
N ASP A 88 8.57 9.76 -4.74
CA ASP A 88 9.89 9.16 -4.92
C ASP A 88 10.58 9.01 -3.55
N HIS A 89 10.68 10.10 -2.78
CA HIS A 89 11.29 10.07 -1.46
C HIS A 89 10.56 9.13 -0.49
N PHE A 90 9.22 9.14 -0.50
CA PHE A 90 8.41 8.23 0.30
C PHE A 90 8.66 6.78 -0.09
N SER A 91 8.72 6.50 -1.39
CA SER A 91 8.92 5.14 -1.91
C SER A 91 10.32 4.62 -1.60
N GLU A 92 11.35 5.47 -1.64
CA GLU A 92 12.71 5.13 -1.21
C GLU A 92 12.75 4.77 0.29
N GLU A 93 12.15 5.60 1.14
CA GLU A 93 12.07 5.32 2.58
C GLU A 93 11.36 4.00 2.87
N LYS A 94 10.19 3.78 2.26
CA LYS A 94 9.39 2.58 2.53
C LYS A 94 9.96 1.31 1.90
N SER A 95 10.67 1.41 0.79
CA SER A 95 11.40 0.28 0.20
C SER A 95 12.56 -0.16 1.09
N ALA A 96 13.26 0.78 1.73
CA ALA A 96 14.31 0.48 2.71
C ALA A 96 13.73 -0.23 3.96
N ASP A 97 12.59 0.25 4.49
CA ASP A 97 11.89 -0.36 5.62
C ASP A 97 11.40 -1.79 5.31
N LEU A 98 11.02 -2.08 4.06
CA LEU A 98 10.55 -3.39 3.60
C LEU A 98 11.68 -4.35 3.24
N THR A 99 12.87 -3.81 2.93
CA THR A 99 14.04 -4.61 2.58
C THR A 99 14.58 -5.33 3.80
N LYS A 100 14.74 -6.65 3.67
CA LYS A 100 15.28 -7.49 4.73
C LYS A 100 16.52 -8.24 4.24
N GLN A 101 17.63 -8.05 4.93
CA GLN A 101 18.86 -8.77 4.62
C GLN A 101 18.70 -10.27 4.92
N PRO A 102 19.31 -11.17 4.11
CA PRO A 102 19.35 -12.58 4.40
C PRO A 102 20.21 -12.84 5.64
N GLU A 103 19.86 -13.85 6.40
CA GLU A 103 20.65 -14.30 7.55
C GLU A 103 21.25 -15.67 7.22
N ASN A 104 22.57 -15.82 7.37
CA ASN A 104 23.26 -17.09 7.17
C ASN A 104 22.94 -18.09 8.28
N ALA A 105 22.99 -19.38 7.96
CA ALA A 105 22.97 -20.40 8.99
C ALA A 105 24.22 -20.31 9.86
N ILE A 106 24.08 -20.54 11.16
CA ILE A 106 25.16 -20.42 12.13
C ILE A 106 25.17 -21.64 13.05
N PHE A 107 26.36 -22.17 13.35
CA PHE A 107 26.53 -23.13 14.43
C PHE A 107 26.52 -22.45 15.80
N LYS A 108 25.69 -22.93 16.69
CA LYS A 108 25.73 -22.57 18.12
C LYS A 108 26.23 -23.76 18.91
N VAL A 109 27.28 -23.53 19.69
CA VAL A 109 27.83 -24.51 20.63
C VAL A 109 27.50 -24.06 22.05
N ASP A 110 26.72 -24.87 22.77
CA ASP A 110 26.38 -24.61 24.16
C ASP A 110 26.80 -25.87 25.00
N GLY A 111 28.00 -25.75 25.60
CA GLY A 111 28.66 -26.89 26.25
C GLY A 111 28.95 -28.03 25.27
N ASP A 112 28.41 -29.22 25.53
CA ASP A 112 28.56 -30.39 24.65
C ASP A 112 27.49 -30.50 23.56
N LYS A 113 26.57 -29.52 23.48
CA LYS A 113 25.51 -29.50 22.50
C LYS A 113 25.82 -28.56 21.33
N VAL A 114 25.75 -29.12 20.12
CA VAL A 114 25.85 -28.34 18.89
C VAL A 114 24.44 -28.20 18.31
N SER A 115 24.02 -27.00 17.99
CA SER A 115 22.77 -26.72 17.31
C SER A 115 23.01 -25.83 16.10
N ILE A 116 22.16 -25.94 15.08
CA ILE A 116 22.21 -25.10 13.89
C ILE A 116 21.08 -24.09 14.01
N GLU A 117 21.42 -22.81 14.00
CA GLU A 117 20.44 -21.75 13.77
C GLU A 117 20.20 -21.66 12.26
N SER A 118 18.97 -21.88 11.84
CA SER A 118 18.62 -21.96 10.42
C SER A 118 18.80 -20.63 9.70
N SER A 119 19.24 -20.68 8.47
CA SER A 119 19.31 -19.53 7.57
C SER A 119 17.93 -18.93 7.32
N LYS A 120 17.88 -17.62 7.06
CA LYS A 120 16.65 -16.93 6.66
C LYS A 120 16.84 -16.21 5.34
N ILE A 121 15.88 -16.40 4.46
CA ILE A 121 15.83 -15.72 3.17
C ILE A 121 15.51 -14.25 3.39
N GLY A 122 16.29 -13.37 2.75
CA GLY A 122 16.03 -11.94 2.68
C GLY A 122 15.06 -11.56 1.58
N ALA A 123 14.77 -10.28 1.50
CA ALA A 123 14.00 -9.68 0.42
C ALA A 123 14.52 -8.28 0.13
N THR A 124 14.70 -7.95 -1.13
CA THR A 124 14.98 -6.58 -1.57
C THR A 124 13.75 -6.02 -2.25
N VAL A 125 13.36 -4.82 -1.86
CA VAL A 125 12.26 -4.07 -2.43
C VAL A 125 12.81 -2.85 -3.14
N GLU A 126 12.43 -2.65 -4.40
CA GLU A 126 12.77 -1.45 -5.15
C GLU A 126 11.76 -0.33 -4.87
N ALA A 127 12.21 0.93 -4.84
CA ALA A 127 11.32 2.08 -4.66
C ALA A 127 10.20 2.11 -5.72
N SER A 128 10.53 1.78 -6.95
CA SER A 128 9.57 1.66 -8.05
C SER A 128 8.44 0.65 -7.80
N ALA A 129 8.71 -0.43 -7.04
CA ALA A 129 7.69 -1.41 -6.70
C ALA A 129 6.67 -0.83 -5.69
N VAL A 130 7.14 -0.06 -4.71
CA VAL A 130 6.27 0.67 -3.76
C VAL A 130 5.43 1.70 -4.50
N GLU A 131 6.05 2.49 -5.37
CA GLU A 131 5.42 3.51 -6.18
C GLU A 131 4.31 2.94 -7.07
N ASN A 132 4.60 1.86 -7.81
CA ASN A 132 3.65 1.18 -8.67
C ASN A 132 2.47 0.60 -7.86
N SER A 133 2.74 0.01 -6.71
CA SER A 133 1.70 -0.52 -5.84
C SER A 133 0.76 0.59 -5.34
N LEU A 134 1.28 1.76 -4.99
CA LEU A 134 0.48 2.91 -4.59
C LEU A 134 -0.32 3.49 -5.76
N LYS A 135 0.30 3.69 -6.93
CA LYS A 135 -0.37 4.25 -8.13
C LYS A 135 -1.49 3.36 -8.65
N ASN A 136 -1.32 2.04 -8.55
CA ASN A 136 -2.30 1.06 -9.03
C ASN A 136 -3.39 0.74 -8.00
N SER A 137 -3.25 1.24 -6.76
CA SER A 137 -4.25 1.00 -5.72
C SER A 137 -5.46 1.89 -5.88
N ALA A 138 -6.65 1.31 -5.75
CA ALA A 138 -7.89 2.08 -5.62
C ALA A 138 -7.98 2.72 -4.23
N ILE A 139 -8.71 3.82 -4.09
CA ILE A 139 -8.94 4.48 -2.79
C ILE A 139 -9.51 3.52 -1.74
N SER A 140 -10.34 2.58 -2.14
CA SER A 140 -10.90 1.56 -1.25
C SER A 140 -9.84 0.69 -0.57
N VAL A 141 -8.72 0.43 -1.26
CA VAL A 141 -7.59 -0.32 -0.71
C VAL A 141 -6.87 0.49 0.38
N LEU A 142 -6.90 1.81 0.27
CA LEU A 142 -6.29 2.71 1.24
C LEU A 142 -7.07 2.82 2.56
N GLU A 143 -8.21 2.16 2.67
CA GLU A 143 -9.06 2.15 3.88
C GLU A 143 -8.72 1.01 4.86
N GLY A 144 -7.48 0.55 4.90
CA GLY A 144 -7.01 -0.44 5.89
C GLY A 144 -6.78 -1.85 5.33
N GLN A 145 -6.63 -1.97 4.01
CA GLN A 145 -6.27 -3.24 3.38
C GLN A 145 -4.75 -3.40 3.25
N GLU A 146 -4.33 -4.65 3.08
CA GLU A 146 -2.94 -4.97 2.78
C GLU A 146 -2.65 -4.68 1.30
N LEU A 147 -1.62 -3.88 1.03
CA LEU A 147 -1.12 -3.60 -0.30
C LEU A 147 0.12 -4.46 -0.55
N VAL A 148 0.04 -5.33 -1.55
CA VAL A 148 1.17 -6.20 -1.90
C VAL A 148 2.19 -5.42 -2.71
N VAL A 149 3.45 -5.48 -2.28
CA VAL A 149 4.60 -4.86 -2.95
C VAL A 149 5.52 -5.96 -3.46
N ASP A 150 5.86 -5.87 -4.72
CA ASP A 150 6.77 -6.82 -5.35
C ASP A 150 8.16 -6.77 -4.69
N SER A 151 8.73 -7.95 -4.44
CA SER A 151 10.03 -8.07 -3.81
C SER A 151 10.86 -9.16 -4.46
N LYS A 152 12.17 -8.95 -4.54
CA LYS A 152 13.14 -9.95 -5.00
C LYS A 152 13.66 -10.73 -3.80
N LYS A 153 13.57 -12.05 -3.85
CA LYS A 153 14.19 -12.92 -2.84
C LYS A 153 15.71 -12.82 -2.91
N VAL A 154 16.33 -12.75 -1.74
CA VAL A 154 17.79 -12.77 -1.59
C VAL A 154 18.13 -13.97 -0.73
N GLU A 155 18.85 -14.92 -1.32
CA GLU A 155 19.26 -16.12 -0.58
C GLU A 155 20.48 -15.81 0.28
N PRO A 156 20.61 -16.44 1.47
CA PRO A 156 21.81 -16.37 2.29
C PRO A 156 22.96 -17.09 1.60
N GLU A 157 24.18 -16.63 1.84
CA GLU A 157 25.41 -17.27 1.31
C GLU A 157 25.62 -18.69 1.88
N ILE A 158 25.21 -18.88 3.15
CA ILE A 158 25.31 -20.19 3.84
C ILE A 158 23.89 -20.61 4.19
N GLN A 159 23.43 -21.68 3.56
CA GLN A 159 22.12 -22.27 3.79
C GLN A 159 22.19 -23.36 4.87
N THR A 160 21.07 -23.62 5.52
CA THR A 160 20.96 -24.69 6.54
C THR A 160 21.33 -26.05 5.96
N ASP A 161 20.98 -26.28 4.69
CA ASP A 161 21.24 -27.55 4.01
C ASP A 161 22.72 -27.81 3.73
N ASP A 162 23.55 -26.76 3.71
CA ASP A 162 25.00 -26.93 3.54
C ASP A 162 25.64 -27.62 4.74
N TYR A 163 25.06 -27.45 5.91
CA TYR A 163 25.52 -28.09 7.14
C TYR A 163 24.95 -29.51 7.37
N THR A 164 23.86 -29.85 6.70
CA THR A 164 23.26 -31.21 6.84
C THR A 164 23.92 -32.24 5.94
N LYS A 165 24.79 -31.81 5.02
CA LYS A 165 25.55 -32.71 4.11
C LYS A 165 26.93 -33.08 4.61
N LEU A 166 27.34 -32.58 5.76
CA LEU A 166 28.58 -32.94 6.48
C LEU A 166 28.33 -34.03 7.49
#